data_c55885a43149dee49517d7e0387c5701
#
_entry.id   c55885a43149dee49517d7e0387c5701
#
_cell.length_a   1.000
_cell.length_b   1.000
_cell.length_c   1.000
_cell.angle_alpha   90.00
_cell.angle_beta   90.00
_cell.angle_gamma   90.00
#
_symmetry.space_group_name_H-M   'P 1'
#
loop_
_entity.id
_entity.type
_entity.pdbx_description
1 polymer ?
#
loop_
_entity_poly.entity_id
_entity_poly.type
_entity_poly.pdbx_seq_one_letter_code
_entity_poly.pdbx_strand_id
1 'polypeptide(L)'
;DSLVQARIDAQQKLLEQRFLKPAGLTYKMPVAQTSFPLFCQQDVHPETSNLGMLIADALYAYINTHDSLGADITMFSAGMVRDRIEPGMKGIQTVPDIYNTVCLGRGKDGNPGYPLARVYVTGKELKGILEVLYIAPSSSSDYYIYFGGLRAKADPSRGLLRKIVDIQVGDDVHGFRKVDVSRKNKTLYSLTADSYMLEFVSIIGKMSKGLVRVKIKNEKGIPIRSFKDTYIDADPLTPGIQEMKEWQAMIWYLRQFPDTDG
;
A
#
# COMPACT_ATOMS: atom_id res chain seq x y z
N ASP A 1 -37.64 9.87 -2.74
CA ASP A 1 -38.36 8.80 -3.45
C ASP A 1 -38.19 7.50 -2.68
N SER A 2 -39.33 6.95 -2.15
CA SER A 2 -39.33 5.75 -1.31
C SER A 2 -38.83 4.48 -2.05
N LEU A 3 -39.05 4.40 -3.35
CA LEU A 3 -38.59 3.27 -4.18
C LEU A 3 -37.06 3.29 -4.36
N VAL A 4 -36.48 4.47 -4.54
CA VAL A 4 -35.02 4.63 -4.63
C VAL A 4 -34.37 4.28 -3.30
N GLN A 5 -34.92 4.78 -2.18
CA GLN A 5 -34.42 4.46 -0.86
C GLN A 5 -34.48 2.95 -0.56
N ALA A 6 -35.58 2.30 -0.86
CA ALA A 6 -35.72 0.85 -0.68
C ALA A 6 -34.67 0.04 -1.49
N ARG A 7 -34.35 0.49 -2.71
CA ARG A 7 -33.30 -0.13 -3.53
C ARG A 7 -31.90 0.08 -2.92
N ILE A 8 -31.60 1.30 -2.44
CA ILE A 8 -30.34 1.61 -1.75
C ILE A 8 -30.19 0.70 -0.53
N ASP A 9 -31.21 0.63 0.33
CA ASP A 9 -31.19 -0.19 1.54
C ASP A 9 -30.99 -1.68 1.23
N ALA A 10 -31.63 -2.19 0.18
CA ALA A 10 -31.46 -3.57 -0.27
C ALA A 10 -30.02 -3.85 -0.74
N GLN A 11 -29.41 -2.92 -1.49
CA GLN A 11 -28.03 -3.04 -1.94
C GLN A 11 -27.04 -2.95 -0.78
N GLN A 12 -27.24 -2.03 0.18
CA GLN A 12 -26.42 -1.94 1.37
C GLN A 12 -26.45 -3.23 2.20
N LYS A 13 -27.65 -3.79 2.40
CA LYS A 13 -27.83 -5.06 3.09
C LYS A 13 -27.11 -6.23 2.41
N LEU A 14 -27.15 -6.28 1.08
CA LEU A 14 -26.44 -7.29 0.30
C LEU A 14 -24.92 -7.14 0.43
N LEU A 15 -24.42 -5.90 0.35
CA LEU A 15 -23.00 -5.56 0.54
C LEU A 15 -22.52 -5.97 1.95
N GLU A 16 -23.30 -5.64 2.97
CA GLU A 16 -22.97 -6.03 4.35
C GLU A 16 -22.89 -7.54 4.50
N GLN A 17 -23.89 -8.27 4.02
CA GLN A 17 -23.93 -9.73 4.16
C GLN A 17 -22.78 -10.41 3.44
N ARG A 18 -22.43 -9.92 2.25
CA ARG A 18 -21.47 -10.58 1.37
C ARG A 18 -20.01 -10.25 1.69
N PHE A 19 -19.72 -9.00 2.02
CA PHE A 19 -18.34 -8.51 2.10
C PHE A 19 -17.94 -7.99 3.46
N LEU A 20 -18.84 -7.29 4.18
CA LEU A 20 -18.47 -6.60 5.40
C LEU A 20 -18.59 -7.49 6.65
N LYS A 21 -19.68 -8.24 6.79
CA LYS A 21 -19.86 -9.14 7.93
C LYS A 21 -18.78 -10.19 8.09
N PRO A 22 -18.28 -10.83 7.03
CA PRO A 22 -17.13 -11.74 7.15
C PRO A 22 -15.87 -11.06 7.69
N ALA A 23 -15.71 -9.75 7.48
CA ALA A 23 -14.64 -8.93 8.03
C ALA A 23 -14.97 -8.27 9.37
N GLY A 24 -16.09 -8.61 10.01
CA GLY A 24 -16.54 -8.01 11.27
C GLY A 24 -17.01 -6.56 11.15
N LEU A 25 -17.42 -6.11 9.95
CA LEU A 25 -17.78 -4.74 9.66
C LEU A 25 -19.27 -4.60 9.31
N THR A 26 -19.79 -3.38 9.42
CA THR A 26 -21.11 -2.98 8.90
C THR A 26 -20.97 -1.72 8.05
N TYR A 27 -21.93 -1.48 7.16
CA TYR A 27 -21.87 -0.37 6.21
C TYR A 27 -21.78 1.01 6.89
N LYS A 28 -22.52 1.21 7.97
CA LYS A 28 -22.56 2.49 8.71
C LYS A 28 -21.63 2.53 9.94
N MET A 29 -20.74 1.55 10.08
CA MET A 29 -19.80 1.51 11.20
C MET A 29 -18.88 2.72 11.16
N PRO A 30 -18.78 3.52 12.22
CA PRO A 30 -17.74 4.53 12.36
C PRO A 30 -16.36 3.86 12.39
N VAL A 31 -15.42 4.43 11.65
CA VAL A 31 -14.03 3.94 11.55
C VAL A 31 -13.09 4.90 12.27
N ALA A 32 -13.25 6.19 12.00
CA ALA A 32 -12.40 7.24 12.55
C ALA A 32 -13.14 8.58 12.58
N GLN A 33 -12.53 9.58 13.21
CA GLN A 33 -12.95 10.96 13.16
C GLN A 33 -11.78 11.84 12.73
N THR A 34 -12.04 12.82 11.86
CA THR A 34 -11.06 13.84 11.46
C THR A 34 -11.67 15.22 11.49
N SER A 35 -10.93 16.19 11.99
CA SER A 35 -11.30 17.61 11.98
C SER A 35 -10.72 18.38 10.79
N PHE A 36 -9.89 17.72 9.96
CA PHE A 36 -9.21 18.30 8.81
C PHE A 36 -9.29 17.36 7.60
N PRO A 37 -9.20 17.91 6.37
CA PRO A 37 -9.23 17.08 5.17
C PRO A 37 -7.93 16.28 5.00
N LEU A 38 -8.07 15.06 4.44
CA LEU A 38 -6.96 14.26 3.97
C LEU A 38 -6.95 14.31 2.45
N PHE A 39 -5.94 14.98 1.90
CA PHE A 39 -5.81 15.28 0.48
C PHE A 39 -5.07 14.18 -0.28
N CYS A 40 -5.54 13.90 -1.49
CA CYS A 40 -4.86 13.02 -2.45
C CYS A 40 -4.05 13.83 -3.48
N GLN A 41 -3.37 13.15 -4.40
CA GLN A 41 -2.55 13.77 -5.45
C GLN A 41 -3.32 14.62 -6.46
N GLN A 42 -4.65 14.55 -6.47
CA GLN A 42 -5.50 15.39 -7.31
C GLN A 42 -5.74 16.77 -6.70
N ASP A 43 -5.59 16.89 -5.39
CA ASP A 43 -5.82 18.11 -4.63
C ASP A 43 -4.53 18.88 -4.37
N VAL A 44 -3.43 18.16 -4.13
CA VAL A 44 -2.14 18.72 -3.73
C VAL A 44 -1.00 18.02 -4.47
N HIS A 45 0.21 18.60 -4.39
CA HIS A 45 1.39 17.91 -4.92
C HIS A 45 1.60 16.57 -4.18
N PRO A 46 1.91 15.46 -4.88
CA PRO A 46 1.99 14.13 -4.27
C PRO A 46 2.88 14.06 -3.02
N GLU A 47 4.00 14.80 -3.02
CA GLU A 47 4.92 14.85 -1.88
C GLU A 47 4.30 15.42 -0.60
N THR A 48 3.18 16.14 -0.70
CA THR A 48 2.48 16.76 0.42
C THR A 48 1.13 16.11 0.71
N SER A 49 0.78 15.03 0.02
CA SER A 49 -0.44 14.27 0.26
C SER A 49 -0.36 13.55 1.60
N ASN A 50 -1.11 14.03 2.57
CA ASN A 50 -1.23 13.38 3.89
C ASN A 50 -1.97 12.04 3.80
N LEU A 51 -2.95 11.90 2.90
CA LEU A 51 -3.67 10.65 2.68
C LEU A 51 -2.77 9.56 2.10
N GLY A 52 -1.95 9.89 1.10
CA GLY A 52 -1.05 8.90 0.48
C GLY A 52 -0.03 8.35 1.49
N MET A 53 0.53 9.21 2.32
CA MET A 53 1.44 8.80 3.40
C MET A 53 0.71 7.93 4.44
N LEU A 54 -0.49 8.33 4.86
CA LEU A 54 -1.32 7.57 5.80
C LEU A 54 -1.64 6.16 5.29
N ILE A 55 -1.94 6.00 3.99
CA ILE A 55 -2.20 4.69 3.38
C ILE A 55 -0.94 3.80 3.45
N ALA A 56 0.23 4.34 3.11
CA ALA A 56 1.48 3.57 3.15
C ALA A 56 1.84 3.11 4.57
N ASP A 57 1.61 3.97 5.57
CA ASP A 57 1.81 3.64 6.99
C ASP A 57 0.78 2.61 7.48
N ALA A 58 -0.48 2.72 7.04
CA ALA A 58 -1.53 1.76 7.37
C ALA A 58 -1.19 0.35 6.83
N LEU A 59 -0.72 0.26 5.59
CA LEU A 59 -0.27 -1.00 5.00
C LEU A 59 0.90 -1.59 5.80
N TYR A 60 1.89 -0.77 6.15
CA TYR A 60 3.07 -1.21 6.90
C TYR A 60 2.67 -1.74 8.28
N ALA A 61 1.88 -0.99 9.02
CA ALA A 61 1.43 -1.40 10.35
C ALA A 61 0.56 -2.67 10.31
N TYR A 62 -0.39 -2.72 9.37
CA TYR A 62 -1.31 -3.86 9.23
C TYR A 62 -0.58 -5.16 8.92
N ILE A 63 0.31 -5.14 7.93
CA ILE A 63 1.07 -6.34 7.53
C ILE A 63 1.99 -6.79 8.64
N ASN A 64 2.71 -5.88 9.30
CA ASN A 64 3.62 -6.23 10.40
C ASN A 64 2.89 -6.71 11.67
N THR A 65 1.59 -6.45 11.78
CA THR A 65 0.78 -6.95 12.89
C THR A 65 0.12 -8.31 12.59
N HIS A 66 -0.32 -8.54 11.34
CA HIS A 66 -1.18 -9.68 11.01
C HIS A 66 -0.48 -10.78 10.21
N ASP A 67 0.71 -10.53 9.68
CA ASP A 67 1.47 -11.52 8.92
C ASP A 67 2.83 -11.77 9.56
N SER A 68 3.10 -13.03 9.86
CA SER A 68 4.31 -13.46 10.58
C SER A 68 5.62 -13.16 9.85
N LEU A 69 5.60 -13.03 8.53
CA LEU A 69 6.78 -12.65 7.75
C LEU A 69 6.99 -11.13 7.73
N GLY A 70 5.96 -10.35 8.05
CA GLY A 70 6.02 -8.88 8.05
C GLY A 70 6.43 -8.27 6.72
N ALA A 71 6.73 -6.98 6.73
CA ALA A 71 7.24 -6.24 5.59
C ALA A 71 8.41 -5.33 6.02
N ASP A 72 9.53 -5.36 5.28
CA ASP A 72 10.57 -4.33 5.43
C ASP A 72 10.07 -2.99 4.86
N ILE A 73 9.36 -3.05 3.73
CA ILE A 73 8.91 -1.88 2.98
C ILE A 73 7.52 -2.15 2.41
N THR A 74 6.61 -1.22 2.61
CA THR A 74 5.35 -1.16 1.85
C THR A 74 5.40 -0.04 0.83
N MET A 75 4.70 -0.21 -0.28
CA MET A 75 4.61 0.75 -1.37
C MET A 75 3.17 0.97 -1.76
N PHE A 76 2.81 2.23 -2.00
CA PHE A 76 1.49 2.61 -2.49
C PHE A 76 1.60 3.74 -3.52
N SER A 77 0.94 3.62 -4.68
CA SER A 77 1.00 4.61 -5.74
C SER A 77 -0.01 5.73 -5.55
N ALA A 78 0.42 6.97 -5.78
CA ALA A 78 -0.47 8.13 -5.81
C ALA A 78 -1.64 7.91 -6.78
N GLY A 79 -1.39 7.32 -7.95
CA GLY A 79 -2.42 7.00 -8.94
C GLY A 79 -3.46 5.97 -8.49
N MET A 80 -3.25 5.29 -7.37
CA MET A 80 -4.20 4.34 -6.80
C MET A 80 -5.20 5.01 -5.84
N VAL A 81 -4.90 6.20 -5.31
CA VAL A 81 -5.84 6.96 -4.47
C VAL A 81 -6.99 7.45 -5.32
N ARG A 82 -8.23 7.11 -4.94
CA ARG A 82 -9.43 7.41 -5.75
C ARG A 82 -10.25 8.58 -5.25
N ASP A 83 -10.15 8.91 -3.98
CA ASP A 83 -10.87 10.00 -3.38
C ASP A 83 -10.10 10.56 -2.18
N ARG A 84 -10.40 11.78 -1.79
CA ARG A 84 -9.93 12.41 -0.56
C ARG A 84 -10.90 12.11 0.58
N ILE A 85 -10.48 12.37 1.80
CA ILE A 85 -11.36 12.30 2.97
C ILE A 85 -11.68 13.73 3.42
N GLU A 86 -12.95 14.07 3.40
CA GLU A 86 -13.46 15.34 3.93
C GLU A 86 -14.04 15.13 5.33
N PRO A 87 -13.85 16.07 6.27
CA PRO A 87 -14.40 15.93 7.63
C PRO A 87 -15.93 15.82 7.65
N GLY A 88 -16.63 16.39 6.65
CA GLY A 88 -18.11 16.40 6.62
C GLY A 88 -18.71 17.00 7.87
N MET A 89 -19.93 16.57 8.20
CA MET A 89 -20.56 16.93 9.47
C MET A 89 -20.03 16.04 10.60
N LYS A 90 -19.49 16.63 11.66
CA LYS A 90 -18.93 15.96 12.85
C LYS A 90 -17.63 15.17 12.62
N GLY A 91 -17.05 15.20 11.44
CA GLY A 91 -15.77 14.53 11.14
C GLY A 91 -15.81 13.02 11.08
N ILE A 92 -16.94 12.37 11.33
CA ILE A 92 -17.05 10.90 11.38
C ILE A 92 -16.89 10.31 9.99
N GLN A 93 -15.96 9.37 9.87
CA GLN A 93 -15.70 8.58 8.69
C GLN A 93 -16.22 7.16 8.87
N THR A 94 -16.98 6.66 7.93
CA THR A 94 -17.56 5.31 7.94
C THR A 94 -16.80 4.36 7.01
N VAL A 95 -17.14 3.08 7.03
CA VAL A 95 -16.52 2.07 6.16
C VAL A 95 -16.53 2.47 4.68
N PRO A 96 -17.65 2.94 4.08
CA PRO A 96 -17.65 3.39 2.69
C PRO A 96 -16.73 4.59 2.42
N ASP A 97 -16.62 5.54 3.35
CA ASP A 97 -15.78 6.71 3.18
C ASP A 97 -14.31 6.32 3.05
N ILE A 98 -13.86 5.39 3.89
CA ILE A 98 -12.50 4.85 3.81
C ILE A 98 -12.31 3.96 2.58
N TYR A 99 -13.27 3.07 2.30
CA TYR A 99 -13.21 2.19 1.12
C TYR A 99 -13.05 2.97 -0.19
N ASN A 100 -13.76 4.08 -0.35
CA ASN A 100 -13.72 4.89 -1.56
C ASN A 100 -12.32 5.44 -1.87
N THR A 101 -11.45 5.59 -0.88
CA THR A 101 -10.09 6.09 -1.10
C THR A 101 -9.18 5.07 -1.78
N VAL A 102 -9.43 3.76 -1.56
CA VAL A 102 -8.59 2.63 -2.02
C VAL A 102 -9.43 1.50 -2.62
N CYS A 103 -10.45 1.85 -3.41
CA CYS A 103 -11.48 0.92 -3.88
C CYS A 103 -11.11 0.13 -5.15
N LEU A 104 -9.87 0.22 -5.63
CA LEU A 104 -9.51 -0.37 -6.92
C LEU A 104 -9.30 -1.88 -6.86
N GLY A 105 -9.71 -2.52 -7.94
CA GLY A 105 -9.42 -3.92 -8.19
C GLY A 105 -10.40 -4.90 -7.58
N ARG A 106 -10.08 -6.17 -7.80
CA ARG A 106 -10.82 -7.31 -7.26
C ARG A 106 -9.87 -8.50 -7.12
N GLY A 107 -9.98 -9.21 -6.02
CA GLY A 107 -9.23 -10.42 -5.79
C GLY A 107 -9.81 -11.64 -6.47
N LYS A 108 -9.09 -12.74 -6.41
CA LYS A 108 -9.59 -14.04 -6.87
C LYS A 108 -10.62 -14.65 -5.92
N ASP A 109 -10.58 -14.26 -4.66
CA ASP A 109 -11.59 -14.54 -3.66
C ASP A 109 -12.96 -13.91 -4.00
N GLY A 110 -13.00 -13.08 -5.05
CA GLY A 110 -14.18 -12.36 -5.49
C GLY A 110 -14.52 -11.13 -4.66
N ASN A 111 -13.70 -10.81 -3.64
CA ASN A 111 -13.86 -9.61 -2.82
C ASN A 111 -13.27 -8.38 -3.53
N PRO A 112 -13.85 -7.18 -3.28
CA PRO A 112 -13.29 -5.94 -3.80
C PRO A 112 -11.90 -5.64 -3.22
N GLY A 113 -11.09 -4.92 -3.99
CA GLY A 113 -9.70 -4.59 -3.67
C GLY A 113 -8.69 -5.54 -4.30
N TYR A 114 -7.55 -5.01 -4.77
CA TYR A 114 -6.43 -5.85 -5.17
C TYR A 114 -5.85 -6.59 -3.95
N PRO A 115 -5.42 -7.86 -4.10
CA PRO A 115 -4.72 -8.56 -3.04
C PRO A 115 -3.36 -7.93 -2.77
N LEU A 116 -2.98 -7.84 -1.51
CA LEU A 116 -1.62 -7.50 -1.12
C LEU A 116 -0.68 -8.67 -1.41
N ALA A 117 0.50 -8.35 -1.89
CA ALA A 117 1.49 -9.32 -2.30
C ALA A 117 2.89 -8.89 -1.87
N ARG A 118 3.78 -9.87 -1.64
CA ARG A 118 5.15 -9.65 -1.18
C ARG A 118 6.15 -10.26 -2.13
N VAL A 119 7.18 -9.48 -2.47
CA VAL A 119 8.33 -9.93 -3.22
C VAL A 119 9.62 -9.53 -2.49
N TYR A 120 10.73 -10.15 -2.86
CA TYR A 120 12.01 -9.88 -2.24
C TYR A 120 13.04 -9.43 -3.27
N VAL A 121 13.82 -8.42 -2.89
CA VAL A 121 14.90 -7.85 -3.69
C VAL A 121 16.16 -7.68 -2.85
N THR A 122 17.33 -7.67 -3.49
CA THR A 122 18.58 -7.31 -2.81
C THR A 122 18.68 -5.79 -2.61
N GLY A 123 19.51 -5.31 -1.69
CA GLY A 123 19.72 -3.88 -1.48
C GLY A 123 20.18 -3.14 -2.75
N LYS A 124 20.95 -3.81 -3.63
CA LYS A 124 21.33 -3.25 -4.92
C LYS A 124 20.13 -3.09 -5.85
N GLU A 125 19.25 -4.08 -5.91
CA GLU A 125 18.02 -4.03 -6.71
C GLU A 125 17.06 -2.98 -6.16
N LEU A 126 16.91 -2.90 -4.83
CA LEU A 126 16.13 -1.85 -4.16
C LEU A 126 16.61 -0.45 -4.55
N LYS A 127 17.93 -0.21 -4.49
CA LYS A 127 18.48 1.07 -4.95
C LYS A 127 18.09 1.35 -6.40
N GLY A 128 18.20 0.37 -7.28
CA GLY A 128 17.82 0.52 -8.70
C GLY A 128 16.35 0.88 -8.87
N ILE A 129 15.46 0.22 -8.10
CA ILE A 129 14.02 0.54 -8.08
C ILE A 129 13.82 2.01 -7.68
N LEU A 130 14.39 2.43 -6.55
CA LEU A 130 14.25 3.79 -6.02
C LEU A 130 14.81 4.85 -7.00
N GLU A 131 15.90 4.57 -7.72
CA GLU A 131 16.43 5.48 -8.74
C GLU A 131 15.44 5.69 -9.91
N VAL A 132 14.71 4.64 -10.32
CA VAL A 132 13.68 4.75 -11.36
C VAL A 132 12.45 5.48 -10.83
N LEU A 133 12.00 5.11 -9.63
CA LEU A 133 10.83 5.74 -9.00
C LEU A 133 11.07 7.22 -8.66
N TYR A 134 12.30 7.63 -8.40
CA TYR A 134 12.66 9.03 -8.18
C TYR A 134 12.41 9.91 -9.42
N ILE A 135 12.58 9.37 -10.61
CA ILE A 135 12.40 10.12 -11.87
C ILE A 135 11.01 9.91 -12.47
N ALA A 136 10.29 8.87 -12.12
CA ALA A 136 8.99 8.54 -12.69
C ALA A 136 7.92 9.65 -12.55
N PRO A 137 7.81 10.36 -11.41
CA PRO A 137 6.83 11.43 -11.23
C PRO A 137 7.00 12.61 -12.19
N SER A 138 8.18 12.80 -12.80
CA SER A 138 8.38 13.83 -13.84
C SER A 138 7.53 13.59 -15.09
N SER A 139 7.03 12.36 -15.29
CA SER A 139 6.15 12.00 -16.41
C SER A 139 4.66 12.07 -16.03
N SER A 140 4.30 11.73 -14.79
CA SER A 140 2.95 11.85 -14.23
C SER A 140 3.03 11.77 -12.71
N SER A 141 2.27 12.61 -12.02
CA SER A 141 2.11 12.57 -10.56
C SER A 141 1.59 11.22 -10.04
N ASP A 142 0.84 10.49 -10.87
CA ASP A 142 0.34 9.15 -10.53
C ASP A 142 1.44 8.13 -10.28
N TYR A 143 2.65 8.36 -10.80
CA TYR A 143 3.81 7.49 -10.60
C TYR A 143 4.60 7.81 -9.33
N TYR A 144 4.14 8.77 -8.53
CA TYR A 144 4.71 9.00 -7.21
C TYR A 144 4.35 7.83 -6.28
N ILE A 145 5.35 7.34 -5.53
CA ILE A 145 5.17 6.20 -4.62
C ILE A 145 5.36 6.66 -3.18
N TYR A 146 4.38 6.37 -2.35
CA TYR A 146 4.47 6.47 -0.90
C TYR A 146 5.05 5.19 -0.33
N PHE A 147 5.84 5.31 0.72
CA PHE A 147 6.51 4.18 1.35
C PHE A 147 6.23 4.15 2.85
N GLY A 148 5.87 2.97 3.37
CA GLY A 148 6.00 2.64 4.78
C GLY A 148 7.28 1.84 5.03
N GLY A 149 7.92 2.05 6.17
CA GLY A 149 9.14 1.32 6.54
C GLY A 149 10.42 1.72 5.81
N LEU A 150 10.41 2.81 5.03
CA LEU A 150 11.55 3.24 4.22
C LEU A 150 11.89 4.71 4.46
N ARG A 151 13.18 5.00 4.61
CA ARG A 151 13.76 6.35 4.48
C ARG A 151 14.83 6.34 3.40
N ALA A 152 14.74 7.25 2.44
CA ALA A 152 15.74 7.42 1.39
C ALA A 152 16.13 8.88 1.24
N LYS A 153 17.42 9.11 0.95
CA LYS A 153 17.94 10.45 0.62
C LYS A 153 18.35 10.47 -0.84
N ALA A 154 17.92 11.51 -1.55
CA ALA A 154 18.33 11.78 -2.90
C ALA A 154 19.20 13.03 -2.97
N ASP A 155 20.18 13.02 -3.86
CA ASP A 155 21.01 14.16 -4.24
C ASP A 155 20.70 14.52 -5.71
N PRO A 156 19.90 15.57 -5.97
CA PRO A 156 19.51 15.97 -7.32
C PRO A 156 20.67 16.35 -8.23
N SER A 157 21.82 16.77 -7.65
CA SER A 157 23.01 17.18 -8.43
C SER A 157 23.71 16.02 -9.11
N ARG A 158 23.45 14.78 -8.69
CA ARG A 158 24.06 13.59 -9.27
C ARG A 158 23.43 13.19 -10.60
N GLY A 159 24.22 12.51 -11.40
CA GLY A 159 23.80 12.01 -12.71
C GLY A 159 22.63 11.02 -12.63
N LEU A 160 22.03 10.76 -13.78
CA LEU A 160 20.91 9.81 -13.94
C LEU A 160 21.23 8.45 -13.29
N LEU A 161 20.27 7.90 -12.55
CA LEU A 161 20.37 6.62 -11.82
C LEU A 161 21.52 6.59 -10.80
N ARG A 162 21.91 7.74 -10.25
CA ARG A 162 22.91 7.89 -9.18
C ARG A 162 22.45 8.84 -8.08
N LYS A 163 21.18 9.24 -8.10
CA LYS A 163 20.62 10.26 -7.19
C LYS A 163 20.36 9.74 -5.79
N ILE A 164 20.02 8.47 -5.62
CA ILE A 164 19.78 7.87 -4.29
C ILE A 164 21.11 7.62 -3.58
N VAL A 165 21.34 8.32 -2.48
CA VAL A 165 22.62 8.32 -1.76
C VAL A 165 22.58 7.58 -0.43
N ASP A 166 21.42 7.45 0.19
CA ASP A 166 21.22 6.68 1.41
C ASP A 166 19.86 6.00 1.40
N ILE A 167 19.79 4.79 1.96
CA ILE A 167 18.58 3.99 2.08
C ILE A 167 18.60 3.34 3.45
N GLN A 168 17.49 3.48 4.18
CA GLN A 168 17.30 2.88 5.49
C GLN A 168 15.91 2.22 5.54
N VAL A 169 15.80 1.08 6.21
CA VAL A 169 14.54 0.37 6.46
C VAL A 169 14.29 0.22 7.95
N GLY A 170 13.06 0.29 8.37
CA GLY A 170 12.62 0.22 9.75
C GLY A 170 11.50 1.20 10.06
N ASP A 171 11.28 1.48 11.32
CA ASP A 171 10.27 2.41 11.82
C ASP A 171 10.78 3.22 13.02
N ASP A 172 9.97 4.15 13.52
CA ASP A 172 10.34 5.02 14.64
C ASP A 172 10.32 4.30 15.99
N VAL A 173 9.69 3.12 16.09
CA VAL A 173 9.61 2.31 17.31
C VAL A 173 10.87 1.44 17.45
N HIS A 174 11.24 0.74 16.36
CA HIS A 174 12.33 -0.24 16.37
C HIS A 174 13.65 0.32 15.82
N GLY A 175 13.60 1.55 15.28
CA GLY A 175 14.74 2.22 14.66
C GLY A 175 14.96 1.83 13.20
N PHE A 176 15.79 2.62 12.54
CA PHE A 176 16.13 2.43 11.12
C PHE A 176 17.51 1.81 10.95
N ARG A 177 17.64 0.82 10.08
CA ARG A 177 18.90 0.20 9.70
C ARG A 177 19.27 0.52 8.26
N LYS A 178 20.55 0.80 8.03
CA LYS A 178 21.07 1.11 6.70
C LYS A 178 21.03 -0.12 5.79
N VAL A 179 20.61 0.09 4.55
CA VAL A 179 20.60 -0.94 3.49
C VAL A 179 21.99 -1.02 2.85
N ASP A 180 22.60 -2.21 2.85
CA ASP A 180 23.83 -2.45 2.10
C ASP A 180 23.51 -2.71 0.62
N VAL A 181 23.87 -1.74 -0.22
CA VAL A 181 23.65 -1.76 -1.66
C VAL A 181 24.81 -2.40 -2.46
N SER A 182 25.80 -2.97 -1.80
CA SER A 182 26.95 -3.59 -2.45
C SER A 182 26.53 -4.82 -3.27
N ARG A 183 27.25 -5.11 -4.37
CA ARG A 183 26.98 -6.28 -5.21
C ARG A 183 27.20 -7.62 -4.51
N LYS A 184 28.04 -7.62 -3.48
CA LYS A 184 28.40 -8.84 -2.73
C LYS A 184 27.34 -9.19 -1.70
N ASN A 185 26.59 -8.20 -1.21
CA ASN A 185 25.53 -8.41 -0.24
C ASN A 185 24.34 -9.11 -0.89
N LYS A 186 23.86 -10.19 -0.27
CA LYS A 186 22.74 -11.01 -0.72
C LYS A 186 21.53 -10.88 0.22
N THR A 187 21.60 -10.00 1.22
CA THR A 187 20.48 -9.75 2.10
C THR A 187 19.26 -9.35 1.27
N LEU A 188 18.16 -9.99 1.56
CA LEU A 188 16.88 -9.74 0.91
C LEU A 188 16.07 -8.76 1.74
N TYR A 189 15.39 -7.87 1.07
CA TYR A 189 14.43 -6.93 1.62
C TYR A 189 13.07 -7.20 1.00
N SER A 190 12.04 -7.32 1.83
CA SER A 190 10.68 -7.52 1.35
C SER A 190 10.09 -6.19 0.86
N LEU A 191 9.50 -6.23 -0.33
CA LEU A 191 8.65 -5.17 -0.87
C LEU A 191 7.23 -5.69 -0.90
N THR A 192 6.33 -4.99 -0.26
CA THR A 192 4.92 -5.35 -0.21
C THR A 192 4.08 -4.21 -0.79
N ALA A 193 3.18 -4.55 -1.67
CA ALA A 193 2.22 -3.64 -2.29
C ALA A 193 1.00 -4.44 -2.74
N ASP A 194 0.01 -3.79 -3.30
CA ASP A 194 -1.03 -4.49 -4.05
C ASP A 194 -0.44 -5.22 -5.28
N SER A 195 -1.13 -6.24 -5.73
CA SER A 195 -0.66 -7.12 -6.81
C SER A 195 -0.49 -6.37 -8.14
N TYR A 196 -1.30 -5.34 -8.39
CA TYR A 196 -1.20 -4.51 -9.59
C TYR A 196 0.10 -3.69 -9.58
N MET A 197 0.41 -3.04 -8.44
CA MET A 197 1.67 -2.31 -8.30
C MET A 197 2.91 -3.19 -8.44
N LEU A 198 2.90 -4.40 -7.89
CA LEU A 198 4.06 -5.28 -8.00
C LEU A 198 4.34 -5.72 -9.43
N GLU A 199 3.34 -5.76 -10.31
CA GLU A 199 3.57 -5.99 -11.74
C GLU A 199 4.43 -4.86 -12.36
N PHE A 200 4.31 -3.62 -11.88
CA PHE A 200 5.16 -2.51 -12.32
C PHE A 200 6.63 -2.68 -11.92
N VAL A 201 6.95 -3.38 -10.83
CA VAL A 201 8.34 -3.69 -10.47
C VAL A 201 9.02 -4.49 -11.60
N SER A 202 8.27 -5.35 -12.28
CA SER A 202 8.77 -6.07 -13.46
C SER A 202 9.06 -5.16 -14.66
N ILE A 203 8.38 -4.02 -14.76
CA ILE A 203 8.50 -3.06 -15.86
C ILE A 203 9.67 -2.07 -15.65
N ILE A 204 10.23 -1.97 -14.45
CA ILE A 204 11.35 -1.07 -14.12
C ILE A 204 12.52 -1.24 -15.10
N GLY A 205 12.80 -2.47 -15.51
CA GLY A 205 13.81 -2.74 -16.50
C GLY A 205 13.54 -2.04 -17.85
N LYS A 206 12.28 -2.01 -18.28
CA LYS A 206 11.85 -1.32 -19.52
C LYS A 206 11.92 0.20 -19.33
N MET A 207 11.42 0.72 -18.22
CA MET A 207 11.45 2.17 -17.91
C MET A 207 12.88 2.72 -17.87
N SER A 208 13.82 1.93 -17.34
CA SER A 208 15.25 2.31 -17.31
C SER A 208 16.01 1.97 -18.60
N LYS A 209 15.33 1.58 -19.68
CA LYS A 209 15.96 1.14 -20.95
C LYS A 209 17.01 0.03 -20.73
N GLY A 210 16.73 -0.88 -19.78
CA GLY A 210 17.61 -2.00 -19.44
C GLY A 210 18.79 -1.68 -18.54
N LEU A 211 18.92 -0.43 -18.07
CA LEU A 211 20.00 -0.01 -17.16
C LEU A 211 19.80 -0.56 -15.74
N VAL A 212 18.55 -0.70 -15.29
CA VAL A 212 18.19 -1.30 -14.02
C VAL A 212 17.58 -2.67 -14.27
N ARG A 213 18.17 -3.70 -13.71
CA ARG A 213 17.66 -5.08 -13.79
C ARG A 213 17.27 -5.54 -12.40
N VAL A 214 16.00 -5.84 -12.21
CA VAL A 214 15.43 -6.37 -10.97
C VAL A 214 14.98 -7.81 -11.21
N LYS A 215 15.44 -8.71 -10.35
CA LYS A 215 14.97 -10.11 -10.31
C LYS A 215 14.19 -10.28 -9.03
N ILE A 216 12.89 -10.20 -9.12
CA ILE A 216 12.01 -10.41 -7.98
C ILE A 216 12.05 -11.88 -7.55
N LYS A 217 12.08 -12.10 -6.23
CA LYS A 217 12.32 -13.40 -5.60
C LYS A 217 11.27 -13.66 -4.52
N ASN A 218 11.17 -14.91 -4.12
CA ASN A 218 10.50 -15.27 -2.88
C ASN A 218 11.43 -15.09 -1.66
N GLU A 219 10.97 -15.41 -0.47
CA GLU A 219 11.71 -15.31 0.80
C GLU A 219 12.99 -16.18 0.84
N LYS A 220 13.06 -17.22 0.01
CA LYS A 220 14.24 -18.09 -0.13
C LYS A 220 15.25 -17.61 -1.17
N GLY A 221 14.97 -16.44 -1.78
CA GLY A 221 15.84 -15.88 -2.82
C GLY A 221 15.67 -16.53 -4.19
N ILE A 222 14.66 -17.35 -4.39
CA ILE A 222 14.36 -18.03 -5.65
C ILE A 222 13.54 -17.06 -6.52
N PRO A 223 13.93 -16.83 -7.80
CA PRO A 223 13.15 -16.00 -8.71
C PRO A 223 11.72 -16.50 -8.85
N ILE A 224 10.75 -15.62 -8.68
CA ILE A 224 9.32 -15.96 -8.85
C ILE A 224 8.97 -16.04 -10.35
N ARG A 225 8.04 -16.92 -10.68
CA ARG A 225 7.51 -17.10 -12.03
C ARG A 225 6.12 -16.51 -12.21
N SER A 226 5.39 -16.38 -11.10
CA SER A 226 4.02 -15.86 -11.09
C SER A 226 3.81 -15.02 -9.85
N PHE A 227 3.22 -13.81 -10.01
CA PHE A 227 2.82 -12.99 -8.87
C PHE A 227 1.71 -13.61 -8.02
N LYS A 228 1.00 -14.60 -8.56
CA LYS A 228 -0.04 -15.31 -7.80
C LYS A 228 0.49 -16.06 -6.59
N ASP A 229 1.77 -16.44 -6.65
CA ASP A 229 2.46 -17.18 -5.58
C ASP A 229 3.02 -16.23 -4.50
N THR A 230 2.73 -14.93 -4.61
CA THR A 230 3.25 -13.92 -3.71
C THR A 230 2.16 -13.22 -2.88
N TYR A 231 0.90 -13.61 -3.05
CA TYR A 231 -0.21 -13.05 -2.28
C TYR A 231 -0.05 -13.36 -0.80
N ILE A 232 -0.33 -12.37 0.04
CA ILE A 232 -0.28 -12.52 1.48
C ILE A 232 -1.58 -13.17 1.94
N ASP A 233 -1.44 -14.23 2.71
CA ASP A 233 -2.54 -14.98 3.28
C ASP A 233 -2.88 -14.43 4.67
N ALA A 234 -4.08 -13.91 4.83
CA ALA A 234 -4.56 -13.34 6.09
C ALA A 234 -4.89 -14.43 7.14
N ASP A 235 -5.15 -15.67 6.70
CA ASP A 235 -5.47 -16.79 7.58
C ASP A 235 -4.88 -18.12 7.05
N PRO A 236 -3.61 -18.38 7.32
CA PRO A 236 -2.94 -19.60 6.87
C PRO A 236 -3.51 -20.91 7.44
N LEU A 237 -4.43 -20.83 8.41
CA LEU A 237 -5.09 -22.00 8.99
C LEU A 237 -6.33 -22.42 8.19
N THR A 238 -6.88 -21.52 7.39
CA THR A 238 -7.99 -21.81 6.49
C THR A 238 -7.47 -22.23 5.11
N PRO A 239 -7.96 -23.33 4.51
CA PRO A 239 -7.52 -23.76 3.18
C PRO A 239 -7.71 -22.70 2.11
N GLY A 240 -6.69 -22.51 1.25
CA GLY A 240 -6.67 -21.47 0.24
C GLY A 240 -5.94 -20.21 0.70
N ILE A 241 -5.95 -19.16 -0.11
CA ILE A 241 -5.38 -17.86 0.26
C ILE A 241 -6.53 -16.91 0.61
N GLN A 242 -6.57 -16.48 1.85
CA GLN A 242 -7.45 -15.41 2.32
C GLN A 242 -6.73 -14.08 2.07
N GLU A 243 -7.06 -13.46 0.95
CA GLU A 243 -6.34 -12.30 0.44
C GLU A 243 -6.46 -11.09 1.37
N MET A 244 -5.35 -10.53 1.84
CA MET A 244 -5.32 -9.22 2.51
C MET A 244 -5.60 -8.11 1.49
N LYS A 245 -6.36 -7.08 1.90
CA LYS A 245 -6.77 -5.96 1.05
C LYS A 245 -6.36 -4.61 1.65
N GLU A 246 -6.09 -3.63 0.79
CA GLU A 246 -5.71 -2.27 1.20
C GLU A 246 -6.78 -1.61 2.08
N TRP A 247 -8.04 -1.69 1.70
CA TRP A 247 -9.14 -1.10 2.46
C TRP A 247 -9.30 -1.72 3.85
N GLN A 248 -9.00 -3.01 4.02
CA GLN A 248 -8.98 -3.67 5.33
C GLN A 248 -7.86 -3.11 6.20
N ALA A 249 -6.67 -2.93 5.62
CA ALA A 249 -5.53 -2.32 6.31
C ALA A 249 -5.85 -0.89 6.78
N MET A 250 -6.45 -0.08 5.91
CA MET A 250 -6.86 1.29 6.24
C MET A 250 -7.88 1.33 7.37
N ILE A 251 -8.96 0.53 7.28
CA ILE A 251 -10.00 0.50 8.32
C ILE A 251 -9.40 0.02 9.66
N TRP A 252 -8.57 -1.02 9.62
CA TRP A 252 -7.93 -1.53 10.83
C TRP A 252 -7.02 -0.47 11.46
N TYR A 253 -6.15 0.17 10.66
CA TYR A 253 -5.18 1.16 11.13
C TYR A 253 -5.86 2.38 11.75
N LEU A 254 -6.86 2.93 11.07
CA LEU A 254 -7.60 4.09 11.56
C LEU A 254 -8.33 3.84 12.89
N ARG A 255 -8.73 2.61 13.14
CA ARG A 255 -9.34 2.20 14.42
C ARG A 255 -8.34 2.03 15.58
N GLN A 256 -7.02 2.14 15.32
CA GLN A 256 -6.02 2.11 16.39
C GLN A 256 -5.82 3.48 17.05
N PHE A 257 -6.26 4.56 16.40
CA PHE A 257 -6.19 5.88 17.02
C PHE A 257 -7.19 5.99 18.16
N PRO A 258 -6.76 6.57 19.32
CA PRO A 258 -7.66 6.72 20.46
C PRO A 258 -8.79 7.71 20.10
N ASP A 259 -9.97 7.47 20.66
CA ASP A 259 -11.03 8.47 20.68
C ASP A 259 -10.55 9.69 21.45
N THR A 260 -10.56 10.85 20.78
CA THR A 260 -10.15 12.12 21.38
C THR A 260 -11.29 12.84 22.10
N ASP A 261 -12.48 12.27 22.07
CA ASP A 261 -13.70 12.78 22.71
C ASP A 261 -13.96 12.16 24.09
N GLY A 262 -12.90 11.78 24.81
CA GLY A 262 -12.93 11.34 26.20
C GLY A 262 -12.93 12.48 27.18
#